data_edaf51698d7bc64221b484c36adc6f75
#
_entry.id   edaf51698d7bc64221b484c36adc6f75
#
_cell.length_a   1.000
_cell.length_b   1.000
_cell.length_c   1.000
_cell.angle_alpha   90.00
_cell.angle_beta   90.00
_cell.angle_gamma   90.00
#
_symmetry.space_group_name_H-M   'P 1'
#
loop_
_entity.id
_entity.type
_entity.pdbx_description
1 polymer ?
#
loop_
_entity_poly.entity_id
_entity_poly.type
_entity_poly.pdbx_seq_one_letter_code
_entity_poly.pdbx_strand_id
1 'polypeptide(L)'
;MTPRADLLTELEPSPVKHVTSALGQRAEVKGMGKAMFKGADGKMVGFKNVLWAPNLAANLISVRRLQKAGMDTSSKGAKTYTARLGNRLLWDLHEDRDVYNEMWQIPVVPMPKERT
;
A
#
# COMPACT_ATOMS: atom_id res chain seq x y z
N MET A 1 -4.82 -2.10 -1.90
CA MET A 1 -6.05 -2.64 -1.27
C MET A 1 -5.91 -2.69 0.24
N THR A 2 -6.97 -2.42 0.94
CA THR A 2 -6.98 -2.46 2.39
C THR A 2 -8.32 -2.99 2.91
N PRO A 3 -8.33 -3.79 4.00
CA PRO A 3 -9.58 -4.15 4.69
C PRO A 3 -10.07 -3.05 5.65
N ARG A 4 -9.29 -2.00 5.84
CA ARG A 4 -9.52 -0.96 6.85
C ARG A 4 -10.02 0.33 6.23
N ALA A 5 -11.32 0.60 6.33
CA ALA A 5 -11.91 1.85 5.85
C ALA A 5 -11.37 3.08 6.61
N ASP A 6 -10.93 2.90 7.86
CA ASP A 6 -10.40 3.99 8.68
C ASP A 6 -9.06 4.57 8.15
N LEU A 7 -8.36 3.83 7.27
CA LEU A 7 -7.17 4.33 6.61
C LEU A 7 -7.48 5.20 5.38
N LEU A 8 -8.73 5.23 4.94
CA LEU A 8 -9.11 5.87 3.68
C LEU A 8 -9.85 7.18 3.93
N THR A 9 -9.57 8.16 3.08
CA THR A 9 -10.32 9.41 2.98
C THR A 9 -10.98 9.48 1.62
N GLU A 10 -12.00 10.34 1.49
CA GLU A 10 -12.74 10.53 0.23
C GLU A 10 -13.26 9.21 -0.34
N LEU A 11 -13.81 8.37 0.53
CA LEU A 11 -14.33 7.07 0.15
C LEU A 11 -15.55 7.23 -0.77
N GLU A 12 -15.50 6.55 -1.93
CA GLU A 12 -16.55 6.61 -2.95
C GLU A 12 -16.79 5.20 -3.51
N PRO A 13 -17.88 4.98 -4.25
CA PRO A 13 -18.12 3.69 -4.90
C PRO A 13 -17.00 3.33 -5.85
N SER A 14 -16.63 2.05 -5.88
CA SER A 14 -15.59 1.54 -6.77
C SER A 14 -16.19 1.01 -8.06
N PRO A 15 -15.56 1.27 -9.24
CA PRO A 15 -15.93 0.60 -10.48
C PRO A 15 -15.57 -0.89 -10.47
N VAL A 16 -14.61 -1.29 -9.63
CA VAL A 16 -14.22 -2.70 -9.46
C VAL A 16 -15.03 -3.29 -8.31
N LYS A 17 -15.68 -4.42 -8.55
CA LYS A 17 -16.56 -5.06 -7.57
C LYS A 17 -15.91 -6.22 -6.83
N HIS A 18 -14.98 -6.90 -7.47
CA HIS A 18 -14.25 -8.04 -6.90
C HIS A 18 -12.79 -7.99 -7.29
N VAL A 19 -11.94 -8.48 -6.42
CA VAL A 19 -10.50 -8.65 -6.70
C VAL A 19 -10.09 -10.05 -6.24
N THR A 20 -9.06 -10.59 -6.90
CA THR A 20 -8.37 -11.78 -6.43
C THR A 20 -6.97 -11.35 -6.02
N SER A 21 -6.61 -11.58 -4.76
CA SER A 21 -5.29 -11.22 -4.26
C SER A 21 -4.21 -12.17 -4.80
N ALA A 22 -2.95 -11.78 -4.66
CA ALA A 22 -1.82 -12.63 -5.00
C ALA A 22 -1.78 -13.94 -4.20
N LEU A 23 -2.50 -13.99 -3.06
CA LEU A 23 -2.65 -15.18 -2.24
C LEU A 23 -3.79 -16.09 -2.70
N GLY A 24 -4.44 -15.75 -3.82
CA GLY A 24 -5.58 -16.52 -4.35
C GLY A 24 -6.91 -16.23 -3.67
N GLN A 25 -6.95 -15.32 -2.72
CA GLN A 25 -8.16 -14.93 -2.02
C GLN A 25 -9.00 -14.00 -2.88
N ARG A 26 -10.27 -14.35 -3.08
CA ARG A 26 -11.24 -13.46 -3.71
C ARG A 26 -11.91 -12.60 -2.66
N ALA A 27 -11.97 -11.30 -2.92
CA ALA A 27 -12.58 -10.35 -2.00
C ALA A 27 -13.54 -9.42 -2.72
N GLU A 28 -14.64 -9.11 -2.04
CA GLU A 28 -15.59 -8.10 -2.52
C GLU A 28 -15.06 -6.71 -2.21
N VAL A 29 -15.14 -5.80 -3.19
CA VAL A 29 -14.73 -4.41 -3.03
C VAL A 29 -15.95 -3.57 -2.70
N LYS A 30 -15.91 -2.86 -1.57
CA LYS A 30 -17.00 -2.04 -1.06
C LYS A 30 -16.85 -0.56 -1.37
N GLY A 31 -15.66 -0.12 -1.76
CA GLY A 31 -15.42 1.28 -2.07
C GLY A 31 -13.98 1.53 -2.48
N MET A 32 -13.68 2.79 -2.74
CA MET A 32 -12.37 3.26 -3.18
C MET A 32 -12.09 4.62 -2.56
N GLY A 33 -10.86 4.85 -2.14
CA GLY A 33 -10.50 6.12 -1.52
C GLY A 33 -9.01 6.41 -1.61
N LYS A 34 -8.56 7.39 -0.82
CA LYS A 34 -7.16 7.80 -0.73
C LYS A 34 -6.59 7.38 0.61
N ALA A 35 -5.36 6.91 0.61
CA ALA A 35 -4.61 6.60 1.83
C ALA A 35 -3.37 7.48 1.91
N MET A 36 -3.08 7.99 3.10
CA MET A 36 -1.90 8.80 3.38
C MET A 36 -1.04 8.12 4.41
N PHE A 37 0.26 8.09 4.17
CA PHE A 37 1.21 7.58 5.15
C PHE A 37 2.51 8.36 5.11
N LYS A 38 3.35 8.13 6.10
CA LYS A 38 4.65 8.78 6.22
C LYS A 38 5.72 7.91 5.58
N GLY A 39 6.45 8.46 4.60
CA GLY A 39 7.58 7.77 3.96
C GLY A 39 8.81 7.72 4.87
N ALA A 40 9.82 6.96 4.45
CA ALA A 40 11.07 6.85 5.18
C ALA A 40 11.81 8.21 5.29
N ASP A 41 11.55 9.12 4.36
CA ASP A 41 12.10 10.48 4.38
C ASP A 41 11.37 11.42 5.36
N GLY A 42 10.36 10.93 6.07
CA GLY A 42 9.57 11.73 7.01
C GLY A 42 8.47 12.56 6.37
N LYS A 43 8.35 12.56 5.05
CA LYS A 43 7.35 13.33 4.32
C LYS A 43 6.12 12.48 4.00
N MET A 44 5.00 13.14 3.77
CA MET A 44 3.75 12.47 3.45
C MET A 44 3.77 11.86 2.06
N VAL A 45 3.18 10.67 1.93
CA VAL A 45 2.96 9.98 0.67
C VAL A 45 1.48 9.63 0.55
N GLY A 46 0.88 9.95 -0.58
CA GLY A 46 -0.52 9.64 -0.85
C GLY A 46 -0.68 8.55 -1.91
N PHE A 47 -1.55 7.59 -1.64
CA PHE A 47 -2.02 6.64 -2.63
C PHE A 47 -3.43 6.98 -3.04
N LYS A 48 -3.67 7.05 -4.36
CA LYS A 48 -5.00 7.23 -4.94
C LYS A 48 -5.60 5.89 -5.32
N ASN A 49 -6.93 5.87 -5.38
CA ASN A 49 -7.67 4.70 -5.89
C ASN A 49 -7.35 3.41 -5.11
N VAL A 50 -7.26 3.54 -3.79
CA VAL A 50 -7.07 2.40 -2.91
C VAL A 50 -8.40 1.70 -2.71
N LEU A 51 -8.48 0.43 -3.04
CA LEU A 51 -9.70 -0.35 -2.92
C LEU A 51 -9.93 -0.77 -1.47
N TRP A 52 -11.16 -0.59 -1.00
CA TRP A 52 -11.59 -1.08 0.29
C TRP A 52 -12.26 -2.43 0.11
N ALA A 53 -11.60 -3.46 0.64
CA ALA A 53 -12.08 -4.84 0.60
C ALA A 53 -12.08 -5.40 2.03
N PRO A 54 -13.20 -5.30 2.77
CA PRO A 54 -13.24 -5.59 4.21
C PRO A 54 -12.82 -7.02 4.58
N ASN A 55 -12.96 -7.96 3.64
CA ASN A 55 -12.66 -9.38 3.90
C ASN A 55 -11.21 -9.76 3.62
N LEU A 56 -10.36 -8.81 3.24
CA LEU A 56 -8.93 -9.08 3.10
C LEU A 56 -8.27 -9.31 4.46
N ALA A 57 -7.33 -10.23 4.50
CA ALA A 57 -6.58 -10.53 5.73
C ALA A 57 -5.55 -9.46 6.09
N ALA A 58 -5.07 -8.68 5.10
CA ALA A 58 -4.01 -7.69 5.30
C ALA A 58 -4.08 -6.60 4.24
N ASN A 59 -3.37 -5.50 4.49
CA ASN A 59 -3.15 -4.48 3.47
C ASN A 59 -2.21 -5.03 2.39
N LEU A 60 -2.55 -4.78 1.13
CA LEU A 60 -1.75 -5.24 -0.01
C LEU A 60 -1.42 -4.07 -0.93
N ILE A 61 -0.17 -4.02 -1.39
CA ILE A 61 0.30 -3.01 -2.32
C ILE A 61 0.67 -3.66 -3.64
N SER A 62 0.18 -3.09 -4.74
CA SER A 62 0.55 -3.52 -6.08
C SER A 62 1.81 -2.81 -6.53
N VAL A 63 2.93 -3.53 -6.61
CA VAL A 63 4.21 -3.00 -7.07
C VAL A 63 4.10 -2.48 -8.50
N ARG A 64 3.38 -3.21 -9.36
CA ARG A 64 3.22 -2.79 -10.75
C ARG A 64 2.48 -1.46 -10.87
N ARG A 65 1.46 -1.22 -10.06
CA ARG A 65 0.75 0.08 -10.05
C ARG A 65 1.66 1.21 -9.59
N LEU A 66 2.51 0.94 -8.60
CA LEU A 66 3.49 1.92 -8.14
C LEU A 66 4.48 2.27 -9.24
N GLN A 67 4.97 1.27 -9.97
CA GLN A 67 5.87 1.48 -11.09
C GLN A 67 5.21 2.30 -12.21
N LYS A 68 3.94 2.03 -12.51
CA LYS A 68 3.18 2.83 -13.48
C LYS A 68 3.00 4.29 -13.06
N ALA A 69 2.95 4.53 -11.76
CA ALA A 69 2.87 5.89 -11.20
C ALA A 69 4.21 6.62 -11.16
N GLY A 70 5.29 6.00 -11.66
CA GLY A 70 6.61 6.60 -11.71
C GLY A 70 7.53 6.25 -10.55
N MET A 71 7.14 5.28 -9.72
CA MET A 71 7.95 4.85 -8.59
C MET A 71 8.97 3.81 -9.03
N ASP A 72 10.24 4.02 -8.67
CA ASP A 72 11.30 3.06 -8.91
C ASP A 72 11.43 2.10 -7.74
N THR A 73 11.29 0.83 -8.03
CA THR A 73 11.48 -0.22 -7.02
C THR A 73 12.71 -1.05 -7.37
N SER A 74 13.44 -1.47 -6.36
CA SER A 74 14.66 -2.24 -6.53
C SER A 74 14.80 -3.27 -5.40
N SER A 75 15.21 -4.46 -5.76
CA SER A 75 15.52 -5.51 -4.78
C SER A 75 16.91 -6.10 -5.07
N LYS A 76 17.63 -6.42 -4.00
CA LYS A 76 18.90 -7.16 -4.10
C LYS A 76 18.67 -8.56 -3.55
N GLY A 77 18.35 -9.48 -4.45
CA GLY A 77 17.94 -10.81 -4.06
C GLY A 77 16.74 -10.74 -3.12
N ALA A 78 16.71 -11.58 -2.09
CA ALA A 78 15.69 -11.57 -1.06
C ALA A 78 16.10 -10.72 0.15
N LYS A 79 17.20 -9.97 0.09
CA LYS A 79 17.79 -9.30 1.26
C LYS A 79 17.26 -7.89 1.49
N THR A 80 17.05 -7.13 0.43
CA THR A 80 16.58 -5.74 0.53
C THR A 80 15.54 -5.44 -0.53
N TYR A 81 14.67 -4.50 -0.21
CA TYR A 81 13.66 -3.99 -1.14
C TYR A 81 13.47 -2.50 -0.89
N THR A 82 13.72 -1.68 -1.90
CA THR A 82 13.62 -0.23 -1.79
C THR A 82 12.64 0.34 -2.80
N ALA A 83 12.03 1.47 -2.47
CA ALA A 83 11.20 2.23 -3.39
C ALA A 83 11.50 3.72 -3.29
N ARG A 84 11.64 4.34 -4.46
CA ARG A 84 11.93 5.76 -4.61
C ARG A 84 10.94 6.43 -5.55
N LEU A 85 10.60 7.66 -5.25
CA LEU A 85 9.84 8.53 -6.16
C LEU A 85 10.68 9.79 -6.39
N GLY A 86 11.31 9.86 -7.57
CA GLY A 86 12.32 10.88 -7.83
C GLY A 86 13.49 10.74 -6.85
N ASN A 87 13.78 11.82 -6.12
CA ASN A 87 14.82 11.82 -5.09
C ASN A 87 14.35 11.35 -3.72
N ARG A 88 13.08 10.96 -3.59
CA ARG A 88 12.49 10.56 -2.32
C ARG A 88 12.63 9.06 -2.10
N LEU A 89 13.18 8.68 -0.96
CA LEU A 89 13.15 7.29 -0.50
C LEU A 89 11.86 7.06 0.28
N LEU A 90 10.97 6.23 -0.26
CA LEU A 90 9.68 5.96 0.38
C LEU A 90 9.76 4.82 1.38
N TRP A 91 10.47 3.75 1.04
CA TRP A 91 10.79 2.71 2.02
C TRP A 91 12.10 2.02 1.67
N ASP A 92 12.72 1.49 2.71
CA ASP A 92 13.96 0.72 2.64
C ASP A 92 13.79 -0.49 3.56
N LEU A 93 13.47 -1.63 2.97
CA LEU A 93 13.11 -2.83 3.70
C LEU A 93 14.28 -3.82 3.71
N HIS A 94 14.45 -4.49 4.83
CA HIS A 94 15.51 -5.46 5.04
C HIS A 94 14.92 -6.80 5.51
N GLU A 95 15.46 -7.89 4.99
CA GLU A 95 14.97 -9.24 5.24
C GLU A 95 14.92 -9.60 6.73
N ASP A 96 15.88 -9.11 7.50
CA ASP A 96 16.00 -9.44 8.91
C ASP A 96 14.94 -8.79 9.83
N ARG A 97 14.16 -7.84 9.32
CA ARG A 97 13.15 -7.14 10.13
C ARG A 97 11.81 -6.94 9.43
N ASP A 98 11.77 -6.97 8.10
CA ASP A 98 10.60 -6.51 7.34
C ASP A 98 9.96 -7.63 6.49
N VAL A 99 10.23 -8.88 6.80
CA VAL A 99 9.63 -10.03 6.11
C VAL A 99 8.82 -10.87 7.10
N TYR A 100 7.59 -11.21 6.69
CA TYR A 100 6.73 -12.12 7.41
C TYR A 100 5.99 -13.01 6.42
N ASN A 101 6.02 -14.33 6.64
CA ASN A 101 5.42 -15.32 5.73
C ASN A 101 5.86 -15.14 4.27
N GLU A 102 7.18 -14.99 4.05
CA GLU A 102 7.78 -14.82 2.72
C GLU A 102 7.31 -13.55 1.99
N MET A 103 6.74 -12.59 2.69
CA MET A 103 6.25 -11.34 2.12
C MET A 103 6.91 -10.13 2.77
N TRP A 104 7.26 -9.15 1.95
CA TRP A 104 7.72 -7.86 2.44
C TRP A 104 6.59 -7.15 3.18
N GLN A 105 6.89 -6.64 4.37
CA GLN A 105 5.98 -5.79 5.13
C GLN A 105 6.51 -4.37 5.18
N ILE A 106 5.72 -3.44 4.67
CA ILE A 106 6.06 -2.03 4.66
C ILE A 106 5.48 -1.40 5.92
N PRO A 107 6.34 -0.88 6.82
CA PRO A 107 5.85 -0.16 7.99
C PRO A 107 5.11 1.09 7.53
N VAL A 108 3.82 1.15 7.79
CA VAL A 108 2.99 2.29 7.44
C VAL A 108 2.62 3.03 8.72
N VAL A 109 2.96 4.30 8.77
CA VAL A 109 2.48 5.19 9.83
C VAL A 109 1.31 5.98 9.25
N PRO A 110 0.06 5.61 9.59
CA PRO A 110 -1.10 6.31 9.06
C PRO A 110 -1.09 7.77 9.52
N MET A 111 -1.36 8.68 8.59
CA MET A 111 -1.53 10.08 8.95
C MET A 111 -2.92 10.28 9.56
N PRO A 112 -3.05 11.09 10.61
CA PRO A 112 -4.35 11.41 11.17
C PRO A 112 -5.23 12.05 10.10
N LYS A 113 -6.51 11.66 10.07
CA LYS A 113 -7.49 12.34 9.22
C LYS A 113 -7.63 13.77 9.69
N GLU A 114 -7.61 14.71 8.76
CA GLU A 114 -7.90 16.09 9.12
C GLU A 114 -9.31 16.21 9.67
N ARG A 115 -9.43 16.94 10.75
CA ARG A 115 -10.74 17.33 11.27
C ARG A 115 -11.18 18.57 10.54
N THR A 116 -12.21 18.43 9.80
CA THR A 116 -12.89 19.59 9.21
C THR A 116 -13.91 20.12 10.20
#